data_e6be739e5334ce0fabfb03d4ac043fd2
#
_entry.id   e6be739e5334ce0fabfb03d4ac043fd2
#
_cell.length_a   1.000
_cell.length_b   1.000
_cell.length_c   1.000
_cell.angle_alpha   90.00
_cell.angle_beta   90.00
_cell.angle_gamma   90.00
#
_symmetry.space_group_name_H-M   'P 1'
#
loop_
_entity.id
_entity.type
_entity.pdbx_description
1 polymer ?
#
loop_
_entity_poly.entity_id
_entity_poly.type
_entity_poly.pdbx_seq_one_letter_code
_entity_poly.pdbx_strand_id
1 'polypeptide(L)'
;MKHAGVLALVVLLAAGCASGTASPSKQTAAKPRCSARQLAGWQRLANRIHAPVYCPSWLPDPLDGVIGSRWNNIDAVSRDRSYLESWVWQETGLGAAGGELHVNLRGYPERTRIPKCIDADTARRTLIPCFADPHGVVRERGIAATVYTVNQDADQWHILYAWRHAGSLYAISEHVAPPVNYAKVRIYLNRILRGLVLVEPS
;
A
#
# COMPACT_ATOMS: atom_id res chain seq x y z
N MET A 1 53.30 -11.93 -74.88
CA MET A 1 52.03 -11.14 -74.68
C MET A 1 52.03 -10.72 -73.23
N LYS A 2 52.20 -9.42 -72.96
CA LYS A 2 52.43 -8.86 -71.64
C LYS A 2 51.04 -8.39 -71.04
N HIS A 3 50.62 -8.87 -69.85
CA HIS A 3 49.52 -8.30 -69.17
C HIS A 3 50.01 -7.55 -67.94
N ALA A 4 49.80 -6.22 -67.98
CA ALA A 4 50.05 -5.32 -66.83
C ALA A 4 48.85 -5.41 -65.83
N GLY A 5 49.19 -5.73 -64.60
CA GLY A 5 48.23 -5.68 -63.48
C GLY A 5 48.25 -4.31 -62.82
N VAL A 6 47.08 -3.70 -62.74
CA VAL A 6 46.87 -2.44 -62.04
C VAL A 6 46.55 -2.75 -60.57
N LEU A 7 47.37 -2.26 -59.65
CA LEU A 7 47.14 -2.36 -58.18
C LEU A 7 46.25 -1.18 -57.77
N ALA A 8 45.05 -1.46 -57.35
CA ALA A 8 44.14 -0.45 -56.73
C ALA A 8 44.36 -0.42 -55.24
N LEU A 9 44.82 0.71 -54.74
CA LEU A 9 45.00 1.00 -53.31
C LEU A 9 43.66 1.45 -52.71
N VAL A 10 43.04 0.60 -51.85
CA VAL A 10 41.84 0.96 -51.13
C VAL A 10 42.26 1.56 -49.78
N VAL A 11 42.02 2.84 -49.60
CA VAL A 11 42.19 3.53 -48.32
C VAL A 11 40.91 3.39 -47.54
N LEU A 12 40.90 2.58 -46.46
CA LEU A 12 39.80 2.45 -45.48
C LEU A 12 39.91 3.60 -44.45
N LEU A 13 39.03 4.59 -44.60
CA LEU A 13 38.77 5.59 -43.56
C LEU A 13 37.92 4.96 -42.45
N ALA A 14 38.55 4.64 -41.32
CA ALA A 14 37.85 4.22 -40.11
C ALA A 14 37.22 5.45 -39.43
N ALA A 15 35.92 5.68 -39.64
CA ALA A 15 35.15 6.65 -38.86
C ALA A 15 34.86 6.06 -37.48
N GLY A 16 35.59 6.49 -36.47
CA GLY A 16 35.39 6.16 -35.07
C GLY A 16 34.08 6.79 -34.54
N CYS A 17 33.00 6.03 -34.45
CA CYS A 17 31.81 6.42 -33.68
C CYS A 17 32.15 6.35 -32.20
N ALA A 18 32.41 7.50 -31.57
CA ALA A 18 32.46 7.62 -30.11
C ALA A 18 31.02 7.41 -29.58
N SER A 19 30.69 6.18 -29.17
CA SER A 19 29.47 5.87 -28.44
C SER A 19 29.56 6.46 -27.03
N GLY A 20 29.07 7.68 -26.88
CA GLY A 20 28.88 8.29 -25.58
C GLY A 20 27.81 7.48 -24.82
N THR A 21 28.22 6.60 -23.91
CA THR A 21 27.33 5.96 -22.93
C THR A 21 26.81 7.03 -21.98
N ALA A 22 25.63 7.58 -22.27
CA ALA A 22 24.89 8.40 -21.32
C ALA A 22 24.53 7.51 -20.13
N SER A 23 25.15 7.75 -18.99
CA SER A 23 24.74 7.11 -17.73
C SER A 23 23.27 7.40 -17.48
N PRO A 24 22.44 6.38 -17.18
CA PRO A 24 21.03 6.60 -16.86
C PRO A 24 20.96 7.51 -15.63
N SER A 25 20.44 8.72 -15.80
CA SER A 25 20.16 9.62 -14.69
C SER A 25 19.22 8.89 -13.73
N LYS A 26 19.62 8.71 -12.45
CA LYS A 26 18.75 8.22 -11.40
C LYS A 26 17.59 9.21 -11.25
N GLN A 27 16.50 8.96 -11.96
CA GLN A 27 15.27 9.70 -11.77
C GLN A 27 14.82 9.49 -10.33
N THR A 28 15.03 10.50 -9.48
CA THR A 28 14.56 10.49 -8.10
C THR A 28 13.02 10.40 -8.16
N ALA A 29 12.48 9.25 -7.77
CA ALA A 29 11.02 9.06 -7.77
C ALA A 29 10.36 10.16 -6.94
N ALA A 30 9.40 10.86 -7.54
CA ALA A 30 8.68 11.93 -6.87
C ALA A 30 8.09 11.45 -5.53
N LYS A 31 8.11 12.32 -4.51
CA LYS A 31 7.49 12.01 -3.22
C LYS A 31 5.98 11.79 -3.42
N PRO A 32 5.38 10.75 -2.79
CA PRO A 32 3.93 10.57 -2.85
C PRO A 32 3.22 11.80 -2.25
N ARG A 33 2.09 12.15 -2.84
CA ARG A 33 1.26 13.27 -2.38
C ARG A 33 -0.21 12.85 -2.44
N CYS A 34 -0.94 13.12 -1.37
CA CYS A 34 -2.39 13.05 -1.40
C CYS A 34 -2.96 14.22 -2.18
N SER A 35 -4.05 14.01 -2.91
CA SER A 35 -4.81 15.10 -3.50
C SER A 35 -5.36 16.03 -2.42
N ALA A 36 -5.67 17.28 -2.76
CA ALA A 36 -6.26 18.23 -1.79
C ALA A 36 -7.55 17.69 -1.16
N ARG A 37 -8.38 16.99 -1.95
CA ARG A 37 -9.62 16.36 -1.49
C ARG A 37 -9.37 15.25 -0.46
N GLN A 38 -8.40 14.38 -0.70
CA GLN A 38 -7.99 13.35 0.26
C GLN A 38 -7.43 13.99 1.52
N LEU A 39 -6.45 14.88 1.37
CA LEU A 39 -5.74 15.52 2.48
C LEU A 39 -6.68 16.21 3.46
N ALA A 40 -7.73 16.91 2.98
CA ALA A 40 -8.70 17.58 3.84
C ALA A 40 -9.44 16.60 4.78
N GLY A 41 -9.80 15.41 4.31
CA GLY A 41 -10.41 14.36 5.14
C GLY A 41 -9.44 13.82 6.20
N TRP A 42 -8.23 13.48 5.76
CA TRP A 42 -7.19 12.95 6.65
C TRP A 42 -6.71 13.97 7.70
N GLN A 43 -6.65 15.26 7.34
CA GLN A 43 -6.35 16.34 8.30
C GLN A 43 -7.44 16.46 9.37
N ARG A 44 -8.73 16.37 8.98
CA ARG A 44 -9.82 16.37 9.98
C ARG A 44 -9.74 15.16 10.91
N LEU A 45 -9.41 13.98 10.37
CA LEU A 45 -9.22 12.78 11.18
C LEU A 45 -8.05 12.94 12.16
N ALA A 46 -6.87 13.38 11.70
CA ALA A 46 -5.71 13.64 12.55
C ALA A 46 -6.04 14.60 13.70
N ASN A 47 -6.72 15.70 13.40
CA ASN A 47 -7.13 16.69 14.39
C ASN A 47 -8.16 16.12 15.39
N ARG A 48 -9.12 15.32 14.91
CA ARG A 48 -10.14 14.67 15.73
C ARG A 48 -9.55 13.71 16.75
N ILE A 49 -8.54 12.93 16.36
CA ILE A 49 -7.93 11.92 17.22
C ILE A 49 -6.67 12.42 17.95
N HIS A 50 -6.22 13.65 17.66
CA HIS A 50 -4.99 14.25 18.20
C HIS A 50 -3.76 13.35 18.03
N ALA A 51 -3.62 12.73 16.85
CA ALA A 51 -2.50 11.85 16.53
C ALA A 51 -2.24 11.84 15.02
N PRO A 52 -1.00 11.53 14.60
CA PRO A 52 -0.69 11.35 13.19
C PRO A 52 -1.54 10.26 12.53
N VAL A 53 -1.88 10.45 11.26
CA VAL A 53 -2.55 9.46 10.42
C VAL A 53 -1.82 9.30 9.10
N TYR A 54 -2.13 8.27 8.34
CA TYR A 54 -1.55 8.04 7.03
C TYR A 54 -2.60 8.16 5.94
N CYS A 55 -2.40 9.09 5.01
CA CYS A 55 -3.20 9.24 3.81
C CYS A 55 -2.63 8.35 2.69
N PRO A 56 -3.39 7.41 2.11
CA PRO A 56 -2.94 6.64 0.95
C PRO A 56 -3.00 7.50 -0.31
N SER A 57 -1.85 7.82 -0.92
CA SER A 57 -1.81 8.56 -2.19
C SER A 57 -2.21 7.72 -3.40
N TRP A 58 -2.35 6.42 -3.22
CA TRP A 58 -2.82 5.46 -4.23
C TRP A 58 -3.55 4.31 -3.55
N LEU A 59 -4.65 3.89 -4.16
CA LEU A 59 -5.36 2.63 -3.93
C LEU A 59 -5.64 1.98 -5.28
N PRO A 60 -5.93 0.66 -5.35
CA PRO A 60 -6.36 0.02 -6.58
C PRO A 60 -7.72 0.58 -7.05
N ASP A 61 -7.88 0.77 -8.37
CA ASP A 61 -9.16 1.16 -8.94
C ASP A 61 -10.25 0.14 -8.61
N PRO A 62 -11.47 0.63 -8.26
CA PRO A 62 -11.94 2.02 -8.31
C PRO A 62 -11.82 2.80 -6.99
N LEU A 63 -11.06 2.31 -6.01
CA LEU A 63 -10.91 2.95 -4.71
C LEU A 63 -10.10 4.25 -4.82
N ASP A 64 -10.49 5.30 -4.09
CA ASP A 64 -9.88 6.64 -4.23
C ASP A 64 -9.18 7.17 -2.97
N GLY A 65 -9.27 6.48 -1.85
CA GLY A 65 -8.65 6.88 -0.58
C GLY A 65 -9.23 8.14 0.06
N VAL A 66 -10.40 8.60 -0.40
CA VAL A 66 -11.10 9.76 0.16
C VAL A 66 -12.00 9.30 1.31
N ILE A 67 -11.82 9.84 2.50
CA ILE A 67 -12.69 9.58 3.65
C ILE A 67 -14.11 10.10 3.34
N GLY A 68 -15.12 9.25 3.55
CA GLY A 68 -16.51 9.57 3.26
C GLY A 68 -16.87 9.60 1.76
N SER A 69 -16.04 9.01 0.90
CA SER A 69 -16.32 8.86 -0.53
C SER A 69 -17.26 7.67 -0.80
N ARG A 70 -17.60 7.49 -2.10
CA ARG A 70 -18.42 6.36 -2.56
C ARG A 70 -17.88 4.99 -2.12
N TRP A 71 -16.56 4.86 -2.06
CA TRP A 71 -15.87 3.61 -1.76
C TRP A 71 -15.36 3.51 -0.31
N ASN A 72 -15.85 4.38 0.56
CA ASN A 72 -15.61 4.33 1.99
C ASN A 72 -16.90 3.89 2.68
N ASN A 73 -17.00 2.62 3.03
CA ASN A 73 -18.17 2.03 3.68
C ASN A 73 -18.12 2.16 5.20
N ILE A 74 -16.91 2.28 5.76
CA ILE A 74 -16.69 2.42 7.20
C ILE A 74 -15.71 3.56 7.44
N ASP A 75 -16.17 4.59 8.14
CA ASP A 75 -15.41 5.70 8.69
C ASP A 75 -15.70 5.73 10.18
N ALA A 76 -14.90 5.03 10.96
CA ALA A 76 -15.15 4.81 12.37
C ALA A 76 -13.98 5.26 13.24
N VAL A 77 -14.29 6.07 14.28
CA VAL A 77 -13.36 6.42 15.34
C VAL A 77 -13.93 5.96 16.68
N SER A 78 -13.20 5.11 17.36
CA SER A 78 -13.55 4.56 18.66
C SER A 78 -13.28 5.54 19.82
N ARG A 79 -13.81 5.25 21.02
CA ARG A 79 -13.62 6.08 22.22
C ARG A 79 -12.14 6.19 22.63
N ASP A 80 -11.33 5.19 22.32
CA ASP A 80 -9.89 5.15 22.58
C ASP A 80 -9.06 5.82 21.48
N ARG A 81 -9.71 6.56 20.59
CA ARG A 81 -9.14 7.27 19.43
C ARG A 81 -8.60 6.35 18.32
N SER A 82 -8.69 5.03 18.47
CA SER A 82 -8.40 4.14 17.35
C SER A 82 -9.39 4.39 16.20
N TYR A 83 -8.91 4.25 14.96
CA TYR A 83 -9.74 4.47 13.80
C TYR A 83 -9.65 3.32 12.80
N LEU A 84 -10.70 3.17 12.02
CA LEU A 84 -10.79 2.31 10.85
C LEU A 84 -11.35 3.14 9.69
N GLU A 85 -10.59 3.18 8.60
CA GLU A 85 -11.06 3.63 7.28
C GLU A 85 -11.07 2.42 6.36
N SER A 86 -12.23 2.12 5.78
CA SER A 86 -12.43 0.94 4.96
C SER A 86 -13.08 1.31 3.63
N TRP A 87 -12.45 0.94 2.53
CA TRP A 87 -12.95 1.13 1.17
C TRP A 87 -13.31 -0.23 0.59
N VAL A 88 -14.57 -0.39 0.21
CA VAL A 88 -15.06 -1.64 -0.38
C VAL A 88 -15.71 -1.35 -1.72
N TRP A 89 -15.25 -2.03 -2.75
CA TRP A 89 -15.92 -2.15 -4.03
C TRP A 89 -16.33 -3.60 -4.26
N GLN A 90 -17.56 -3.79 -4.68
CA GLN A 90 -18.09 -5.12 -5.05
C GLN A 90 -18.74 -5.04 -6.43
N GLU A 91 -18.53 -6.04 -7.26
CA GLU A 91 -19.19 -6.13 -8.53
C GLU A 91 -20.69 -6.37 -8.30
N THR A 92 -21.51 -5.46 -8.84
CA THR A 92 -22.95 -5.51 -8.62
C THR A 92 -23.60 -6.71 -9.30
N GLY A 93 -24.50 -7.39 -8.60
CA GLY A 93 -25.32 -8.48 -9.11
C GLY A 93 -24.78 -9.89 -8.85
N LEU A 94 -23.55 -10.05 -8.41
CA LEU A 94 -22.92 -11.36 -8.21
C LEU A 94 -22.61 -11.67 -6.72
N GLY A 95 -22.86 -10.73 -5.82
CA GLY A 95 -22.51 -10.86 -4.40
C GLY A 95 -21.01 -11.10 -4.21
N ALA A 96 -20.62 -11.74 -3.12
CA ALA A 96 -19.21 -12.07 -2.83
C ALA A 96 -18.54 -12.98 -3.89
N ALA A 97 -19.33 -13.67 -4.73
CA ALA A 97 -18.81 -14.50 -5.82
C ALA A 97 -18.37 -13.68 -7.05
N GLY A 98 -18.80 -12.43 -7.18
CA GLY A 98 -18.54 -11.61 -8.36
C GLY A 98 -17.26 -10.81 -8.33
N GLY A 99 -16.64 -10.69 -7.18
CA GLY A 99 -15.41 -9.95 -7.01
C GLY A 99 -15.52 -8.80 -6.03
N GLU A 100 -14.44 -8.58 -5.28
CA GLU A 100 -14.34 -7.57 -4.24
C GLU A 100 -12.95 -6.94 -4.23
N LEU A 101 -12.89 -5.63 -4.03
CA LEU A 101 -11.70 -4.94 -3.57
C LEU A 101 -12.02 -4.32 -2.21
N HIS A 102 -11.34 -4.77 -1.19
CA HIS A 102 -11.57 -4.33 0.18
C HIS A 102 -10.24 -4.00 0.85
N VAL A 103 -10.02 -2.72 1.09
CA VAL A 103 -8.81 -2.21 1.75
C VAL A 103 -9.20 -1.52 3.05
N ASN A 104 -8.54 -1.91 4.14
CA ASN A 104 -8.66 -1.28 5.44
C ASN A 104 -7.38 -0.54 5.80
N LEU A 105 -7.51 0.64 6.42
CA LEU A 105 -6.42 1.37 7.06
C LEU A 105 -6.83 1.67 8.50
N ARG A 106 -5.99 1.24 9.44
CA ARG A 106 -6.23 1.38 10.88
C ARG A 106 -5.11 2.13 11.56
N GLY A 107 -5.45 2.86 12.61
CA GLY A 107 -4.48 3.41 13.55
C GLY A 107 -4.94 3.25 14.99
N TYR A 108 -3.96 3.02 15.85
CA TYR A 108 -4.12 2.84 17.29
C TYR A 108 -3.19 3.84 18.00
N PRO A 109 -3.65 5.11 18.19
CA PRO A 109 -2.85 6.15 18.85
C PRO A 109 -2.35 5.72 20.22
N GLU A 110 -1.08 6.04 20.51
CA GLU A 110 -0.43 5.75 21.81
C GLU A 110 -0.42 4.25 22.20
N ARG A 111 -0.60 3.36 21.23
CA ARG A 111 -0.53 1.91 21.43
C ARG A 111 0.53 1.30 20.52
N THR A 112 1.40 0.50 21.09
CA THR A 112 2.43 -0.25 20.35
C THR A 112 2.16 -1.75 20.33
N ARG A 113 1.21 -2.23 21.14
CA ARG A 113 0.82 -3.63 21.21
C ARG A 113 -0.36 -3.91 20.29
N ILE A 114 -0.36 -5.10 19.70
CA ILE A 114 -1.50 -5.60 18.92
C ILE A 114 -2.74 -5.60 19.81
N PRO A 115 -3.87 -5.01 19.38
CA PRO A 115 -5.11 -5.00 20.14
C PRO A 115 -5.69 -6.40 20.28
N LYS A 116 -6.68 -6.54 21.15
CA LYS A 116 -7.45 -7.77 21.32
C LYS A 116 -8.78 -7.65 20.61
N CYS A 117 -9.15 -8.70 19.87
CA CYS A 117 -10.43 -8.90 19.21
C CYS A 117 -11.16 -10.09 19.84
N ILE A 118 -12.46 -10.14 19.66
CA ILE A 118 -13.25 -11.30 20.03
C ILE A 118 -12.99 -12.39 18.98
N ASP A 119 -12.63 -13.58 19.43
CA ASP A 119 -12.55 -14.75 18.59
C ASP A 119 -13.96 -15.13 18.11
N ALA A 120 -14.23 -14.96 16.83
CA ALA A 120 -15.51 -15.27 16.21
C ALA A 120 -15.79 -16.78 16.13
N ASP A 121 -14.73 -17.60 16.14
CA ASP A 121 -14.81 -19.04 15.96
C ASP A 121 -15.10 -19.78 17.27
N THR A 122 -15.09 -19.08 18.40
CA THR A 122 -15.40 -19.72 19.70
C THR A 122 -16.67 -19.17 20.33
N ALA A 123 -17.55 -20.09 20.76
CA ALA A 123 -18.77 -19.74 21.49
C ALA A 123 -18.51 -18.99 22.81
N ARG A 124 -17.27 -18.97 23.30
CA ARG A 124 -16.87 -18.36 24.57
C ARG A 124 -16.47 -16.89 24.49
N ARG A 125 -16.49 -16.27 23.30
CA ARG A 125 -16.06 -14.87 23.07
C ARG A 125 -14.68 -14.58 23.68
N THR A 126 -13.72 -15.48 23.49
CA THR A 126 -12.35 -15.36 23.98
C THR A 126 -11.66 -14.16 23.32
N LEU A 127 -10.86 -13.41 24.07
CA LEU A 127 -10.05 -12.33 23.54
C LEU A 127 -8.73 -12.86 23.02
N ILE A 128 -8.51 -12.73 21.73
CA ILE A 128 -7.27 -13.11 21.02
C ILE A 128 -6.65 -11.88 20.36
N PRO A 129 -5.36 -11.92 19.94
CA PRO A 129 -4.79 -10.84 19.16
C PRO A 129 -5.58 -10.59 17.87
N CYS A 130 -5.85 -9.32 17.53
CA CYS A 130 -6.59 -9.00 16.30
C CYS A 130 -5.84 -9.43 15.03
N PHE A 131 -4.53 -9.55 15.10
CA PHE A 131 -3.70 -10.14 14.04
C PHE A 131 -2.52 -10.91 14.63
N ALA A 132 -2.20 -12.03 14.00
CA ALA A 132 -1.22 -13.01 14.45
C ALA A 132 -0.52 -13.66 13.25
N ASP A 133 0.37 -14.61 13.51
CA ASP A 133 1.13 -15.33 12.49
C ASP A 133 1.97 -14.41 11.60
N PRO A 134 3.08 -13.86 12.10
CA PRO A 134 3.94 -12.95 11.36
C PRO A 134 4.75 -13.66 10.26
N HIS A 135 4.63 -13.19 9.03
CA HIS A 135 5.30 -13.70 7.82
C HIS A 135 6.39 -12.74 7.29
N GLY A 136 7.26 -12.27 8.15
CA GLY A 136 8.39 -11.42 7.77
C GLY A 136 8.07 -9.92 7.77
N VAL A 137 9.00 -9.13 7.22
CA VAL A 137 8.96 -7.66 7.23
C VAL A 137 9.13 -7.12 5.82
N VAL A 138 8.24 -6.21 5.44
CA VAL A 138 8.35 -5.40 4.21
C VAL A 138 8.87 -4.02 4.59
N ARG A 139 9.78 -3.47 3.77
CA ARG A 139 10.37 -2.14 3.99
C ARG A 139 10.11 -1.26 2.78
N GLU A 140 9.38 -0.16 2.99
CA GLU A 140 9.07 0.83 1.96
C GLU A 140 9.17 2.24 2.54
N ARG A 141 9.99 3.09 1.92
CA ARG A 141 10.13 4.53 2.23
C ARG A 141 10.23 4.86 3.73
N GLY A 142 11.03 4.12 4.47
CA GLY A 142 11.22 4.33 5.91
C GLY A 142 10.20 3.64 6.82
N ILE A 143 9.16 3.04 6.26
CA ILE A 143 8.24 2.18 6.99
C ILE A 143 8.76 0.75 6.97
N ALA A 144 8.88 0.11 8.14
CA ALA A 144 9.15 -1.31 8.30
C ALA A 144 7.89 -1.98 8.85
N ALA A 145 7.15 -2.66 7.99
CA ALA A 145 5.87 -3.29 8.32
C ALA A 145 6.02 -4.80 8.45
N THR A 146 5.53 -5.38 9.55
CA THR A 146 5.38 -6.82 9.72
C THR A 146 4.14 -7.30 8.97
N VAL A 147 4.26 -8.39 8.23
CA VAL A 147 3.17 -9.04 7.50
C VAL A 147 2.46 -10.03 8.41
N TYR A 148 1.13 -10.01 8.42
CA TYR A 148 0.29 -10.95 9.15
C TYR A 148 -0.75 -11.59 8.22
N THR A 149 -1.07 -12.86 8.46
CA THR A 149 -2.01 -13.65 7.63
C THR A 149 -3.18 -14.23 8.42
N VAL A 150 -3.10 -14.23 9.75
CA VAL A 150 -4.20 -14.61 10.64
C VAL A 150 -4.74 -13.35 11.28
N ASN A 151 -5.94 -12.93 10.85
CA ASN A 151 -6.53 -11.67 11.24
C ASN A 151 -8.00 -11.85 11.66
N GLN A 152 -8.50 -10.96 12.48
CA GLN A 152 -9.84 -11.03 13.07
C GLN A 152 -10.66 -9.80 12.68
N ASP A 153 -11.98 -9.87 12.97
CA ASP A 153 -12.92 -8.77 12.76
C ASP A 153 -12.96 -8.36 11.27
N ALA A 154 -13.01 -7.08 10.97
CA ALA A 154 -13.07 -6.58 9.60
C ALA A 154 -11.81 -6.85 8.76
N ASP A 155 -10.76 -7.44 9.34
CA ASP A 155 -9.56 -7.87 8.62
C ASP A 155 -9.51 -9.40 8.41
N GLN A 156 -10.58 -10.12 8.69
CA GLN A 156 -10.67 -11.55 8.41
C GLN A 156 -10.49 -11.82 6.91
N TRP A 157 -9.70 -12.84 6.56
CA TRP A 157 -9.32 -13.17 5.17
C TRP A 157 -8.45 -12.13 4.45
N HIS A 158 -7.87 -11.16 5.18
CA HIS A 158 -6.95 -10.18 4.64
C HIS A 158 -5.49 -10.63 4.80
N ILE A 159 -4.61 -10.08 3.94
CA ILE A 159 -3.21 -9.90 4.28
C ILE A 159 -3.10 -8.54 4.95
N LEU A 160 -2.40 -8.47 6.08
CA LEU A 160 -2.26 -7.26 6.88
C LEU A 160 -0.78 -6.90 7.05
N TYR A 161 -0.46 -5.64 6.87
CA TYR A 161 0.85 -5.04 7.14
C TYR A 161 0.72 -4.10 8.32
N ALA A 162 1.47 -4.34 9.41
CA ALA A 162 1.45 -3.47 10.59
C ALA A 162 2.83 -2.88 10.89
N TRP A 163 2.86 -1.59 11.27
CA TRP A 163 4.07 -0.88 11.64
C TRP A 163 3.85 0.05 12.83
N ARG A 164 4.96 0.51 13.40
CA ARG A 164 4.93 1.49 14.50
C ARG A 164 5.52 2.81 14.04
N HIS A 165 4.91 3.90 14.48
CA HIS A 165 5.41 5.25 14.26
C HIS A 165 4.99 6.15 15.44
N ALA A 166 5.91 6.95 15.98
CA ALA A 166 5.66 7.92 17.05
C ALA A 166 4.81 7.36 18.22
N GLY A 167 5.15 6.16 18.70
CA GLY A 167 4.44 5.52 19.83
C GLY A 167 3.08 4.91 19.49
N SER A 168 2.64 4.97 18.24
CA SER A 168 1.36 4.44 17.74
C SER A 168 1.57 3.22 16.86
N LEU A 169 0.55 2.36 16.77
CA LEU A 169 0.50 1.21 15.86
C LEU A 169 -0.44 1.53 14.70
N TYR A 170 -0.02 1.19 13.51
CA TYR A 170 -0.80 1.34 12.27
C TYR A 170 -0.87 0.01 11.55
N ALA A 171 -1.94 -0.20 10.81
CA ALA A 171 -2.09 -1.36 9.95
C ALA A 171 -2.82 -1.01 8.65
N ILE A 172 -2.42 -1.65 7.56
CA ILE A 172 -3.15 -1.66 6.31
C ILE A 172 -3.37 -3.09 5.89
N SER A 173 -4.56 -3.41 5.41
CA SER A 173 -4.90 -4.75 4.98
C SER A 173 -5.73 -4.73 3.70
N GLU A 174 -5.70 -5.86 2.97
CA GLU A 174 -6.51 -6.05 1.76
C GLU A 174 -7.03 -7.47 1.73
N HIS A 175 -8.32 -7.63 1.40
CA HIS A 175 -9.00 -8.92 1.31
C HIS A 175 -8.47 -9.75 0.14
N VAL A 176 -8.23 -11.04 0.40
CA VAL A 176 -7.81 -12.00 -0.64
C VAL A 176 -9.06 -12.61 -1.26
N ALA A 177 -9.65 -11.89 -2.22
CA ALA A 177 -10.86 -12.31 -2.93
C ALA A 177 -10.76 -12.00 -4.42
N PRO A 178 -11.44 -12.73 -5.31
CA PRO A 178 -11.50 -12.36 -6.73
C PRO A 178 -11.90 -10.88 -6.91
N PRO A 179 -11.36 -10.17 -7.90
CA PRO A 179 -10.44 -10.62 -8.94
C PRO A 179 -8.96 -10.65 -8.52
N VAL A 180 -8.63 -10.38 -7.26
CA VAL A 180 -7.25 -10.37 -6.77
C VAL A 180 -6.92 -11.65 -5.99
N ASN A 181 -5.76 -12.20 -6.28
CA ASN A 181 -5.20 -13.32 -5.54
C ASN A 181 -4.14 -12.84 -4.54
N TYR A 182 -3.63 -13.74 -3.71
CA TYR A 182 -2.61 -13.48 -2.71
C TYR A 182 -1.40 -12.68 -3.25
N ALA A 183 -0.86 -13.07 -4.40
CA ALA A 183 0.31 -12.39 -4.98
C ALA A 183 -0.04 -10.95 -5.40
N LYS A 184 -1.22 -10.72 -5.96
CA LYS A 184 -1.69 -9.41 -6.40
C LYS A 184 -1.98 -8.49 -5.20
N VAL A 185 -2.60 -9.01 -4.14
CA VAL A 185 -2.81 -8.30 -2.88
C VAL A 185 -1.48 -7.80 -2.31
N ARG A 186 -0.44 -8.64 -2.29
CA ARG A 186 0.89 -8.21 -1.83
C ARG A 186 1.50 -7.10 -2.68
N ILE A 187 1.33 -7.14 -4.01
CA ILE A 187 1.77 -6.07 -4.90
C ILE A 187 1.03 -4.77 -4.56
N TYR A 188 -0.27 -4.83 -4.33
CA TYR A 188 -1.09 -3.68 -3.99
C TYR A 188 -0.68 -3.10 -2.63
N LEU A 189 -0.60 -3.92 -1.59
CA LEU A 189 -0.18 -3.48 -0.25
C LEU A 189 1.22 -2.85 -0.26
N ASN A 190 2.19 -3.42 -1.00
CA ASN A 190 3.51 -2.81 -1.16
C ASN A 190 3.43 -1.43 -1.82
N ARG A 191 2.59 -1.28 -2.85
CA ARG A 191 2.38 0.01 -3.53
C ARG A 191 1.69 1.02 -2.63
N ILE A 192 0.66 0.59 -1.86
CA ILE A 192 -0.01 1.46 -0.90
C ILE A 192 0.97 1.91 0.17
N LEU A 193 1.72 0.98 0.80
CA LEU A 193 2.70 1.27 1.84
C LEU A 193 3.74 2.29 1.35
N ARG A 194 4.24 2.15 0.12
CA ARG A 194 5.15 3.10 -0.54
C ARG A 194 4.51 4.48 -0.76
N GLY A 195 3.20 4.50 -0.98
CA GLY A 195 2.41 5.70 -1.27
C GLY A 195 1.80 6.37 -0.04
N LEU A 196 2.04 5.89 1.18
CA LEU A 196 1.51 6.51 2.39
C LEU A 196 2.15 7.88 2.63
N VAL A 197 1.32 8.86 2.96
CA VAL A 197 1.71 10.23 3.33
C VAL A 197 1.30 10.47 4.76
N LEU A 198 2.28 10.79 5.61
CA LEU A 198 2.01 11.14 7.02
C LEU A 198 1.31 12.50 7.09
N VAL A 199 0.25 12.58 7.86
CA VAL A 199 -0.54 13.80 8.14
C VAL A 199 -0.56 14.00 9.65
N GLU A 200 0.12 15.06 10.09
CA GLU A 200 0.17 15.44 11.50
C GLU A 200 -1.08 16.24 11.88
N PRO A 201 -1.54 16.17 13.14
CA PRO A 201 -2.56 17.09 13.63
C PRO A 201 -2.02 18.54 13.61
N SER A 202 -2.89 19.50 13.28
CA SER A 202 -2.58 20.93 13.19
C SER A 202 -3.16 21.73 14.37
#